data_a7b8a128e148f3684e91079d8a4adf30
#
_entry.id   a7b8a128e148f3684e91079d8a4adf30
#
_cell.length_a   1.000
_cell.length_b   1.000
_cell.length_c   1.000
_cell.angle_alpha   90.00
_cell.angle_beta   90.00
_cell.angle_gamma   90.00
#
_symmetry.space_group_name_H-M   'P 1'
#
loop_
_entity.id
_entity.type
_entity.pdbx_description
1 polymer ?
#
loop_
_entity_poly.entity_id
_entity_poly.type
_entity_poly.pdbx_seq_one_letter_code
_entity_poly.pdbx_strand_id
1 'polypeptide(L)'
;MKFNIKFLTFRKLYIHFCFLALLNIFFSTANVNAKSFSINDIEISTPFEINFNKNQIIDEGFLEAFNELVLSIVQTKDQKKLRKTSLAKIKGMIETFSIKEEKFINEIYYLTLNVSFNKKKVFNLLEGKNIFPSLPIKKDVLFIPIILDENKDEILIFSESYLFNNWNLDIKKYHLLNFILPTEDLEDFNLIKDNSKNL
;
A
#
# COMPACT_ATOMS: atom_id res chain seq x y z
N MET A 1 7.97 74.28 2.03
CA MET A 1 6.83 73.42 1.67
C MET A 1 7.27 72.25 0.79
N LYS A 2 8.26 71.46 1.19
CA LYS A 2 8.79 70.32 0.42
C LYS A 2 8.87 68.99 1.21
N PHE A 3 8.31 68.94 2.43
CA PHE A 3 8.41 67.76 3.29
C PHE A 3 7.27 66.73 3.13
N ASN A 4 6.17 67.07 2.49
CA ASN A 4 4.98 66.22 2.45
C ASN A 4 4.93 65.20 1.32
N ILE A 5 5.74 65.37 0.28
CA ILE A 5 5.65 64.49 -0.89
C ILE A 5 6.38 63.16 -0.64
N LYS A 6 7.51 63.17 0.08
CA LYS A 6 8.26 61.95 0.42
C LYS A 6 7.47 61.02 1.39
N PHE A 7 6.70 61.59 2.30
CA PHE A 7 5.90 60.79 3.26
C PHE A 7 4.73 60.09 2.58
N LEU A 8 4.14 60.71 1.57
CA LEU A 8 3.01 60.13 0.81
C LEU A 8 3.47 58.98 -0.08
N THR A 9 4.68 59.05 -0.66
CA THR A 9 5.26 57.97 -1.49
C THR A 9 5.67 56.77 -0.64
N PHE A 10 6.26 56.99 0.54
CA PHE A 10 6.56 55.90 1.49
C PHE A 10 5.34 55.19 1.99
N ARG A 11 4.23 55.88 2.27
CA ARG A 11 2.98 55.30 2.71
C ARG A 11 2.32 54.42 1.62
N LYS A 12 2.37 54.86 0.37
CA LYS A 12 1.93 54.08 -0.79
C LYS A 12 2.77 52.84 -1.00
N LEU A 13 4.08 52.93 -0.88
CA LEU A 13 4.99 51.80 -1.01
C LEU A 13 4.77 50.76 0.07
N TYR A 14 4.52 51.19 1.32
CA TYR A 14 4.25 50.31 2.44
C TYR A 14 2.92 49.54 2.25
N ILE A 15 1.90 50.22 1.76
CA ILE A 15 0.61 49.59 1.46
C ILE A 15 0.73 48.54 0.35
N HIS A 16 1.50 48.81 -0.70
CA HIS A 16 1.78 47.85 -1.76
C HIS A 16 2.57 46.62 -1.25
N PHE A 17 3.55 46.87 -0.39
CA PHE A 17 4.34 45.78 0.22
C PHE A 17 3.48 44.90 1.14
N CYS A 18 2.62 45.50 1.97
CA CYS A 18 1.67 44.75 2.81
C CYS A 18 0.66 43.97 1.96
N PHE A 19 0.17 44.53 0.85
CA PHE A 19 -0.74 43.85 -0.07
C PHE A 19 -0.04 42.68 -0.77
N LEU A 20 1.22 42.85 -1.19
CA LEU A 20 2.01 41.78 -1.79
C LEU A 20 2.31 40.63 -0.77
N ALA A 21 2.61 40.99 0.48
CA ALA A 21 2.81 40.04 1.56
C ALA A 21 1.53 39.25 1.90
N LEU A 22 0.38 39.94 1.93
CA LEU A 22 -0.93 39.29 2.10
C LEU A 22 -1.27 38.37 0.94
N LEU A 23 -0.96 38.76 -0.30
CA LEU A 23 -1.15 37.90 -1.47
C LEU A 23 -0.33 36.60 -1.35
N ASN A 24 0.92 36.67 -0.90
CA ASN A 24 1.75 35.49 -0.69
C ASN A 24 1.21 34.55 0.38
N ILE A 25 0.56 35.06 1.43
CA ILE A 25 -0.09 34.24 2.46
C ILE A 25 -1.29 33.48 1.87
N PHE A 26 -2.06 34.11 0.96
CA PHE A 26 -3.19 33.44 0.27
C PHE A 26 -2.73 32.36 -0.71
N PHE A 27 -1.56 32.50 -1.34
CA PHE A 27 -1.01 31.47 -2.23
C PHE A 27 -0.27 30.33 -1.51
N SER A 28 0.07 30.49 -0.22
CA SER A 28 0.78 29.47 0.55
C SER A 28 -0.12 28.37 1.12
N THR A 29 -1.42 28.44 0.94
CA THR A 29 -2.36 27.47 1.49
C THR A 29 -2.97 26.62 0.40
N ALA A 30 -2.48 25.46 0.23
CA ALA A 30 -3.22 24.24 0.00
C ALA A 30 -2.30 23.17 -0.57
N ASN A 31 -1.37 22.71 0.22
CA ASN A 31 -1.09 21.28 0.15
C ASN A 31 -2.33 20.59 0.72
N VAL A 32 -3.40 20.57 -0.05
CA VAL A 32 -4.47 19.61 0.14
C VAL A 32 -3.83 18.27 -0.18
N ASN A 33 -3.24 17.64 0.83
CA ASN A 33 -2.92 16.23 0.79
C ASN A 33 -4.26 15.53 0.56
N ALA A 34 -4.62 15.35 -0.68
CA ALA A 34 -5.69 14.46 -1.07
C ALA A 34 -5.25 13.09 -0.51
N LYS A 35 -5.84 12.69 0.63
CA LYS A 35 -5.51 11.42 1.26
C LYS A 35 -5.92 10.34 0.28
N SER A 36 -4.93 9.80 -0.42
CA SER A 36 -5.10 8.68 -1.33
C SER A 36 -4.82 7.36 -0.62
N PHE A 37 -5.38 6.27 -1.14
CA PHE A 37 -4.96 4.93 -0.80
C PHE A 37 -3.94 4.48 -1.83
N SER A 38 -2.71 4.20 -1.42
CA SER A 38 -1.66 3.73 -2.32
C SER A 38 -1.47 2.23 -2.15
N ILE A 39 -1.55 1.51 -3.25
CA ILE A 39 -1.22 0.10 -3.36
C ILE A 39 0.03 0.02 -4.23
N ASN A 40 1.07 -0.55 -3.69
CA ASN A 40 2.38 -0.60 -4.33
C ASN A 40 2.72 -2.03 -4.74
N ASP A 41 3.65 -2.13 -5.69
CA ASP A 41 4.24 -3.40 -6.10
C ASP A 41 3.24 -4.43 -6.63
N ILE A 42 2.24 -3.95 -7.40
CA ILE A 42 1.32 -4.83 -8.13
C ILE A 42 2.07 -5.45 -9.29
N GLU A 43 2.33 -6.75 -9.20
CA GLU A 43 3.04 -7.52 -10.22
C GLU A 43 2.03 -8.25 -11.12
N ILE A 44 2.14 -8.02 -12.43
CA ILE A 44 1.39 -8.72 -13.47
C ILE A 44 2.40 -9.37 -14.40
N SER A 45 2.15 -10.62 -14.77
CA SER A 45 2.94 -11.31 -15.79
C SER A 45 2.03 -11.98 -16.81
N THR A 46 2.41 -11.89 -18.09
CA THR A 46 1.66 -12.49 -19.18
C THR A 46 2.60 -12.95 -20.30
N PRO A 47 2.28 -14.06 -20.99
CA PRO A 47 3.02 -14.44 -22.19
C PRO A 47 3.01 -13.30 -23.23
N PHE A 48 4.13 -13.10 -23.89
CA PHE A 48 4.26 -12.12 -24.97
C PHE A 48 3.88 -12.76 -26.31
N GLU A 49 2.61 -12.61 -26.68
CA GLU A 49 2.05 -13.18 -27.89
C GLU A 49 1.79 -12.12 -28.96
N ILE A 50 1.43 -12.56 -30.18
CA ILE A 50 1.14 -11.68 -31.34
C ILE A 50 0.07 -10.61 -31.00
N ASN A 51 -0.87 -10.94 -30.13
CA ASN A 51 -1.95 -10.04 -29.70
C ASN A 51 -1.64 -9.27 -28.40
N PHE A 52 -0.36 -9.14 -28.03
CA PHE A 52 0.05 -8.42 -26.84
C PHE A 52 -0.47 -6.97 -26.83
N ASN A 53 -1.15 -6.61 -25.76
CA ASN A 53 -1.68 -5.27 -25.54
C ASN A 53 -1.32 -4.76 -24.15
N LYS A 54 -0.32 -3.89 -24.09
CA LYS A 54 0.15 -3.29 -22.83
C LYS A 54 -0.96 -2.59 -22.03
N ASN A 55 -1.89 -1.93 -22.71
CA ASN A 55 -2.99 -1.25 -22.01
C ASN A 55 -3.91 -2.24 -21.30
N GLN A 56 -4.13 -3.42 -21.87
CA GLN A 56 -4.91 -4.46 -21.22
C GLN A 56 -4.22 -4.97 -19.95
N ILE A 57 -2.91 -5.12 -19.98
CA ILE A 57 -2.12 -5.56 -18.82
C ILE A 57 -2.14 -4.50 -17.71
N ILE A 58 -2.05 -3.23 -18.07
CA ILE A 58 -2.23 -2.13 -17.11
C ILE A 58 -3.63 -2.16 -16.50
N ASP A 59 -4.65 -2.45 -17.29
CA ASP A 59 -6.02 -2.57 -16.84
C ASP A 59 -6.22 -3.75 -15.88
N GLU A 60 -5.55 -4.88 -16.11
CA GLU A 60 -5.48 -6.01 -15.18
C GLU A 60 -4.79 -5.60 -13.87
N GLY A 61 -3.70 -4.83 -13.95
CA GLY A 61 -3.03 -4.25 -12.78
C GLY A 61 -3.94 -3.34 -11.95
N PHE A 62 -4.80 -2.56 -12.60
CA PHE A 62 -5.79 -1.74 -11.89
C PHE A 62 -6.86 -2.57 -11.17
N LEU A 63 -7.29 -3.67 -11.79
CA LEU A 63 -8.22 -4.62 -11.16
C LEU A 63 -7.59 -5.27 -9.93
N GLU A 64 -6.35 -5.73 -10.04
CA GLU A 64 -5.63 -6.35 -8.93
C GLU A 64 -5.36 -5.35 -7.81
N ALA A 65 -4.91 -4.14 -8.12
CA ALA A 65 -4.72 -3.07 -7.14
C ALA A 65 -6.02 -2.74 -6.39
N PHE A 66 -7.17 -2.72 -7.10
CA PHE A 66 -8.46 -2.49 -6.47
C PHE A 66 -8.87 -3.66 -5.57
N ASN A 67 -8.60 -4.90 -5.98
CA ASN A 67 -8.84 -6.09 -5.16
C ASN A 67 -8.02 -6.03 -3.87
N GLU A 68 -6.75 -5.69 -3.94
CA GLU A 68 -5.90 -5.54 -2.75
C GLU A 68 -6.37 -4.40 -1.83
N LEU A 69 -6.77 -3.28 -2.42
CA LEU A 69 -7.38 -2.19 -1.64
C LEU A 69 -8.62 -2.69 -0.88
N VAL A 70 -9.51 -3.41 -1.56
CA VAL A 70 -10.73 -3.97 -0.95
C VAL A 70 -10.39 -4.94 0.17
N LEU A 71 -9.41 -5.82 -0.02
CA LEU A 71 -8.95 -6.75 1.02
C LEU A 71 -8.44 -6.00 2.26
N SER A 72 -7.82 -4.84 2.07
CA SER A 72 -7.23 -4.07 3.16
C SER A 72 -8.24 -3.25 3.98
N ILE A 73 -9.31 -2.73 3.35
CA ILE A 73 -10.22 -1.77 4.00
C ILE A 73 -11.65 -2.28 4.17
N VAL A 74 -11.99 -3.47 3.64
CA VAL A 74 -13.35 -4.02 3.67
C VAL A 74 -13.39 -5.36 4.38
N GLN A 75 -14.35 -5.53 5.30
CA GLN A 75 -14.55 -6.79 6.00
C GLN A 75 -14.91 -7.91 5.01
N THR A 76 -14.43 -9.12 5.26
CA THR A 76 -14.60 -10.30 4.39
C THR A 76 -16.04 -10.55 3.96
N LYS A 77 -17.02 -10.34 4.87
CA LYS A 77 -18.46 -10.52 4.58
C LYS A 77 -18.98 -9.59 3.48
N ASP A 78 -18.38 -8.40 3.34
CA ASP A 78 -18.83 -7.36 2.40
C ASP A 78 -18.04 -7.34 1.09
N GLN A 79 -16.87 -8.00 1.02
CA GLN A 79 -16.02 -8.03 -0.18
C GLN A 79 -16.74 -8.53 -1.42
N LYS A 80 -17.65 -9.51 -1.26
CA LYS A 80 -18.46 -10.05 -2.37
C LYS A 80 -19.30 -9.00 -3.09
N LYS A 81 -19.73 -7.93 -2.38
CA LYS A 81 -20.52 -6.83 -2.95
C LYS A 81 -19.70 -5.97 -3.94
N LEU A 82 -18.38 -6.04 -3.86
CA LEU A 82 -17.45 -5.24 -4.66
C LEU A 82 -16.87 -5.97 -5.87
N ARG A 83 -16.90 -7.31 -5.89
CA ARG A 83 -16.35 -8.14 -6.98
C ARG A 83 -16.90 -7.80 -8.38
N LYS A 84 -18.12 -7.25 -8.47
CA LYS A 84 -18.75 -6.85 -9.74
C LYS A 84 -18.53 -5.37 -10.07
N THR A 85 -17.57 -4.69 -9.45
CA THR A 85 -17.25 -3.30 -9.79
C THR A 85 -16.59 -3.28 -11.17
N SER A 86 -17.16 -2.50 -12.11
CA SER A 86 -16.64 -2.45 -13.48
C SER A 86 -15.27 -1.75 -13.53
N LEU A 87 -14.44 -2.15 -14.48
CA LEU A 87 -13.13 -1.54 -14.72
C LEU A 87 -13.23 -0.02 -14.93
N ALA A 88 -14.23 0.44 -15.68
CA ALA A 88 -14.45 1.89 -15.88
C ALA A 88 -14.67 2.64 -14.55
N LYS A 89 -15.39 2.03 -13.60
CA LYS A 89 -15.61 2.61 -12.28
C LYS A 89 -14.34 2.59 -11.44
N ILE A 90 -13.53 1.53 -11.54
CA ILE A 90 -12.23 1.42 -10.88
C ILE A 90 -11.29 2.49 -11.40
N LYS A 91 -11.13 2.61 -12.72
CA LYS A 91 -10.33 3.66 -13.38
C LYS A 91 -10.76 5.06 -12.95
N GLY A 92 -12.06 5.29 -12.81
CA GLY A 92 -12.61 6.56 -12.32
C GLY A 92 -12.21 6.92 -10.89
N MET A 93 -11.81 5.94 -10.08
CA MET A 93 -11.33 6.16 -8.70
C MET A 93 -9.81 6.32 -8.62
N ILE A 94 -9.06 5.92 -9.63
CA ILE A 94 -7.60 6.11 -9.67
C ILE A 94 -7.31 7.60 -9.75
N GLU A 95 -6.37 8.05 -8.93
CA GLU A 95 -5.85 9.42 -8.91
C GLU A 95 -4.56 9.50 -9.73
N THR A 96 -3.64 8.60 -9.44
CA THR A 96 -2.37 8.46 -10.17
C THR A 96 -1.95 7.00 -10.21
N PHE A 97 -1.15 6.66 -11.19
CA PHE A 97 -0.42 5.39 -11.22
C PHE A 97 0.98 5.60 -11.81
N SER A 98 1.89 4.69 -11.50
CA SER A 98 3.22 4.66 -12.10
C SER A 98 3.66 3.23 -12.38
N ILE A 99 4.39 3.07 -13.46
CA ILE A 99 5.10 1.83 -13.75
C ILE A 99 6.43 1.89 -12.99
N LYS A 100 6.61 0.97 -12.05
CA LYS A 100 7.84 0.87 -11.25
C LYS A 100 8.90 0.08 -12.00
N GLU A 101 8.48 -1.01 -12.63
CA GLU A 101 9.36 -1.91 -13.35
C GLU A 101 8.63 -2.52 -14.54
N GLU A 102 9.38 -2.74 -15.61
CA GLU A 102 8.92 -3.39 -16.82
C GLU A 102 10.05 -4.28 -17.33
N LYS A 103 9.78 -5.59 -17.50
CA LYS A 103 10.77 -6.58 -17.92
C LYS A 103 10.18 -7.52 -18.96
N PHE A 104 11.05 -7.98 -19.85
CA PHE A 104 10.74 -9.04 -20.81
C PHE A 104 11.79 -10.14 -20.66
N ILE A 105 11.37 -11.32 -20.17
CA ILE A 105 12.27 -12.44 -19.87
C ILE A 105 11.59 -13.73 -20.32
N ASN A 106 12.27 -14.53 -21.13
CA ASN A 106 11.79 -15.85 -21.58
C ASN A 106 10.37 -15.81 -22.15
N GLU A 107 10.11 -14.88 -23.08
CA GLU A 107 8.80 -14.70 -23.74
C GLU A 107 7.66 -14.33 -22.77
N ILE A 108 7.97 -13.92 -21.55
CA ILE A 108 7.03 -13.42 -20.57
C ILE A 108 7.29 -11.95 -20.34
N TYR A 109 6.23 -11.16 -20.39
CA TYR A 109 6.25 -9.75 -20.05
C TYR A 109 5.86 -9.60 -18.57
N TYR A 110 6.66 -8.88 -17.83
CA TYR A 110 6.46 -8.55 -16.40
C TYR A 110 6.25 -7.06 -16.26
N LEU A 111 5.26 -6.69 -15.49
CA LEU A 111 4.93 -5.30 -15.19
C LEU A 111 4.70 -5.14 -13.70
N THR A 112 5.37 -4.17 -13.07
CA THR A 112 5.13 -3.79 -11.68
C THR A 112 4.56 -2.38 -11.63
N LEU A 113 3.39 -2.23 -11.00
CA LEU A 113 2.64 -0.97 -10.90
C LEU A 113 2.52 -0.49 -9.46
N ASN A 114 2.55 0.83 -9.29
CA ASN A 114 2.03 1.49 -8.10
C ASN A 114 0.77 2.26 -8.47
N VAL A 115 -0.32 2.07 -7.72
CA VAL A 115 -1.62 2.68 -8.00
C VAL A 115 -2.13 3.42 -6.78
N SER A 116 -2.50 4.68 -6.96
CA SER A 116 -3.08 5.51 -5.92
C SER A 116 -4.55 5.81 -6.23
N PHE A 117 -5.42 5.47 -5.29
CA PHE A 117 -6.87 5.68 -5.40
C PHE A 117 -7.30 6.91 -4.62
N ASN A 118 -8.18 7.72 -5.20
CA ASN A 118 -8.80 8.85 -4.52
C ASN A 118 -9.71 8.37 -3.40
N LYS A 119 -9.33 8.68 -2.16
CA LYS A 119 -10.00 8.21 -0.94
C LYS A 119 -11.49 8.55 -0.92
N LYS A 120 -11.85 9.77 -1.34
CA LYS A 120 -13.26 10.22 -1.35
C LYS A 120 -14.09 9.40 -2.33
N LYS A 121 -13.56 9.13 -3.54
CA LYS A 121 -14.26 8.33 -4.55
C LYS A 121 -14.44 6.88 -4.11
N VAL A 122 -13.42 6.30 -3.45
CA VAL A 122 -13.50 4.95 -2.87
C VAL A 122 -14.57 4.91 -1.78
N PHE A 123 -14.58 5.86 -0.86
CA PHE A 123 -15.60 5.92 0.19
C PHE A 123 -16.99 6.09 -0.35
N ASN A 124 -17.20 6.94 -1.35
CA ASN A 124 -18.50 7.09 -2.01
C ASN A 124 -19.00 5.77 -2.63
N LEU A 125 -18.07 4.96 -3.21
CA LEU A 125 -18.42 3.63 -3.71
C LEU A 125 -18.88 2.71 -2.57
N LEU A 126 -18.15 2.68 -1.44
CA LEU A 126 -18.46 1.84 -0.30
C LEU A 126 -19.79 2.25 0.35
N GLU A 127 -19.99 3.54 0.58
CA GLU A 127 -21.23 4.11 1.11
C GLU A 127 -22.44 3.74 0.24
N GLY A 128 -22.33 3.91 -1.08
CA GLY A 128 -23.39 3.55 -2.03
C GLY A 128 -23.73 2.05 -2.04
N LYS A 129 -22.93 1.21 -1.39
CA LYS A 129 -23.16 -0.24 -1.19
C LYS A 129 -23.46 -0.61 0.27
N ASN A 130 -23.63 0.38 1.15
CA ASN A 130 -23.78 0.20 2.59
C ASN A 130 -22.63 -0.62 3.21
N ILE A 131 -21.41 -0.29 2.83
CA ILE A 131 -20.18 -0.90 3.35
C ILE A 131 -19.45 0.14 4.19
N PHE A 132 -19.17 -0.20 5.45
CA PHE A 132 -18.35 0.63 6.34
C PHE A 132 -16.89 0.17 6.22
N PRO A 133 -15.97 1.05 5.75
CA PRO A 133 -14.57 0.71 5.67
C PRO A 133 -13.96 0.58 7.07
N SER A 134 -13.09 -0.39 7.24
CA SER A 134 -12.16 -0.45 8.35
C SER A 134 -10.84 0.18 7.89
N LEU A 135 -10.24 1.06 8.70
CA LEU A 135 -8.88 1.51 8.41
C LEU A 135 -7.92 0.33 8.59
N PRO A 136 -7.02 0.10 7.64
CA PRO A 136 -6.03 -0.96 7.80
C PRO A 136 -5.14 -0.63 8.99
N ILE A 137 -5.18 -1.47 10.01
CA ILE A 137 -4.28 -1.40 11.15
C ILE A 137 -3.27 -2.54 10.97
N LYS A 138 -2.04 -2.19 10.66
CA LYS A 138 -0.95 -3.17 10.68
C LYS A 138 -0.68 -3.58 12.13
N LYS A 139 -0.56 -4.88 12.35
CA LYS A 139 -0.21 -5.45 13.66
C LYS A 139 1.03 -6.31 13.52
N ASP A 140 1.94 -6.14 14.44
CA ASP A 140 3.07 -7.04 14.60
C ASP A 140 2.60 -8.28 15.36
N VAL A 141 2.93 -9.44 14.82
CA VAL A 141 2.60 -10.76 15.37
C VAL A 141 3.88 -11.56 15.48
N LEU A 142 4.21 -11.98 16.69
CA LEU A 142 5.29 -12.93 16.91
C LEU A 142 4.86 -14.29 16.34
N PHE A 143 5.67 -14.84 15.44
CA PHE A 143 5.40 -16.11 14.78
C PHE A 143 6.52 -17.09 15.09
N ILE A 144 6.19 -18.18 15.76
CA ILE A 144 7.14 -19.24 16.11
C ILE A 144 6.75 -20.50 15.32
N PRO A 145 7.42 -20.78 14.17
CA PRO A 145 7.15 -22.00 13.40
C PRO A 145 7.76 -23.20 14.11
N ILE A 146 6.93 -24.16 14.47
CA ILE A 146 7.33 -25.46 15.05
C ILE A 146 6.98 -26.53 14.02
N ILE A 147 7.96 -27.31 13.58
CA ILE A 147 7.79 -28.42 12.64
C ILE A 147 8.09 -29.72 13.36
N LEU A 148 7.17 -30.67 13.30
CA LEU A 148 7.37 -32.02 13.78
C LEU A 148 7.78 -32.92 12.61
N ASP A 149 8.97 -33.50 12.67
CA ASP A 149 9.39 -34.57 11.76
C ASP A 149 8.96 -35.93 12.35
N GLU A 150 7.81 -36.42 11.91
CA GLU A 150 7.22 -37.68 12.40
C GLU A 150 8.10 -38.90 12.11
N ASN A 151 8.98 -38.84 11.10
CA ASN A 151 9.85 -39.97 10.76
C ASN A 151 11.03 -40.10 11.74
N LYS A 152 11.45 -38.99 12.32
CA LYS A 152 12.60 -38.93 13.23
C LYS A 152 12.20 -38.71 14.69
N ASP A 153 10.92 -38.45 14.93
CA ASP A 153 10.40 -38.01 16.23
C ASP A 153 11.17 -36.79 16.78
N GLU A 154 11.47 -35.85 15.86
CA GLU A 154 12.25 -34.64 16.16
C GLU A 154 11.42 -33.40 15.92
N ILE A 155 11.66 -32.38 16.76
CA ILE A 155 11.08 -31.05 16.58
C ILE A 155 12.14 -30.13 15.99
N LEU A 156 11.78 -29.49 14.87
CA LEU A 156 12.60 -28.53 14.16
C LEU A 156 12.05 -27.13 14.45
N ILE A 157 12.88 -26.29 15.09
CA ILE A 157 12.56 -24.90 15.43
C ILE A 157 13.72 -23.98 15.04
N PHE A 158 13.48 -22.69 14.95
CA PHE A 158 14.48 -21.69 14.59
C PHE A 158 15.28 -22.08 13.33
N SER A 159 16.59 -21.99 13.39
CA SER A 159 17.49 -22.29 12.27
C SER A 159 17.43 -23.71 11.72
N GLU A 160 16.90 -24.67 12.49
CA GLU A 160 16.64 -26.03 12.01
C GLU A 160 15.41 -26.10 11.07
N SER A 161 14.52 -25.09 11.12
CA SER A 161 13.31 -25.04 10.34
C SER A 161 13.53 -24.39 8.98
N TYR A 162 13.11 -25.07 7.91
CA TYR A 162 13.09 -24.49 6.57
C TYR A 162 12.24 -23.23 6.48
N LEU A 163 11.10 -23.18 7.18
CA LEU A 163 10.21 -22.02 7.23
C LEU A 163 10.91 -20.80 7.85
N PHE A 164 11.68 -21.02 8.90
CA PHE A 164 12.41 -19.94 9.56
C PHE A 164 13.46 -19.32 8.63
N ASN A 165 14.27 -20.16 7.98
CA ASN A 165 15.36 -19.70 7.12
C ASN A 165 14.86 -19.01 5.83
N ASN A 166 13.69 -19.38 5.34
CA ASN A 166 13.14 -18.88 4.09
C ASN A 166 11.96 -17.90 4.30
N TRP A 167 11.71 -17.52 5.54
CA TRP A 167 10.67 -16.57 5.86
C TRP A 167 10.96 -15.22 5.20
N ASN A 168 9.95 -14.55 4.68
CA ASN A 168 10.05 -13.28 3.96
C ASN A 168 10.70 -13.32 2.57
N LEU A 169 11.20 -14.44 2.06
CA LEU A 169 11.72 -14.49 0.70
C LEU A 169 10.63 -14.29 -0.37
N ASP A 170 9.40 -14.76 -0.06
CA ASP A 170 8.27 -14.75 -0.99
C ASP A 170 7.11 -13.83 -0.56
N ILE A 171 7.26 -13.04 0.50
CA ILE A 171 6.21 -12.14 0.95
C ILE A 171 6.17 -10.91 0.05
N LYS A 172 5.50 -11.01 -1.08
CA LYS A 172 5.31 -9.93 -2.05
C LYS A 172 3.95 -9.24 -1.94
N LYS A 173 3.03 -9.78 -1.13
CA LYS A 173 1.65 -9.27 -1.04
C LYS A 173 1.47 -8.38 0.18
N TYR A 174 0.52 -7.45 0.06
CA TYR A 174 0.10 -6.60 1.16
C TYR A 174 -0.57 -7.42 2.26
N HIS A 175 0.01 -7.41 3.45
CA HIS A 175 -0.54 -8.07 4.62
C HIS A 175 -0.80 -7.04 5.73
N LEU A 176 -1.91 -7.20 6.44
CA LEU A 176 -2.22 -6.40 7.63
C LEU A 176 -1.45 -6.90 8.86
N LEU A 177 -0.90 -8.10 8.80
CA LEU A 177 -0.05 -8.68 9.83
C LEU A 177 1.40 -8.62 9.38
N ASN A 178 2.25 -8.06 10.23
CA ASN A 178 3.68 -8.15 10.08
C ASN A 178 4.18 -9.27 10.99
N PHE A 179 4.57 -10.38 10.40
CA PHE A 179 5.06 -11.52 11.16
C PHE A 179 6.53 -11.32 11.49
N ILE A 180 6.82 -11.26 12.78
CA ILE A 180 8.18 -11.14 13.33
C ILE A 180 8.59 -12.53 13.81
N LEU A 181 9.70 -13.04 13.28
CA LEU A 181 10.33 -14.23 13.83
C LEU A 181 11.11 -13.85 15.08
N PRO A 182 11.09 -14.67 16.13
CA PRO A 182 11.89 -14.44 17.33
C PRO A 182 13.39 -14.54 17.01
N THR A 183 14.21 -13.88 17.79
CA THR A 183 15.66 -14.13 17.78
C THR A 183 15.91 -15.52 18.35
N GLU A 184 16.81 -16.26 17.72
CA GLU A 184 17.20 -17.58 18.21
C GLU A 184 17.88 -17.46 19.58
N ASP A 185 17.30 -18.12 20.59
CA ASP A 185 17.82 -18.19 21.95
C ASP A 185 17.86 -19.64 22.42
N LEU A 186 18.98 -20.04 23.01
CA LEU A 186 19.19 -21.41 23.50
C LEU A 186 18.26 -21.79 24.65
N GLU A 187 17.89 -20.83 25.48
CA GLU A 187 16.98 -21.07 26.61
C GLU A 187 15.57 -21.37 26.08
N ASP A 188 15.06 -20.55 25.17
CA ASP A 188 13.77 -20.74 24.50
C ASP A 188 13.75 -22.06 23.70
N PHE A 189 14.86 -22.38 23.00
CA PHE A 189 15.00 -23.62 22.24
C PHE A 189 14.84 -24.84 23.14
N ASN A 190 15.57 -24.91 24.26
CA ASN A 190 15.50 -26.02 25.19
C ASN A 190 14.12 -26.12 25.84
N LEU A 191 13.54 -24.99 26.23
CA LEU A 191 12.21 -24.93 26.85
C LEU A 191 11.13 -25.48 25.89
N ILE A 192 11.18 -25.15 24.62
CA ILE A 192 10.23 -25.64 23.62
C ILE A 192 10.47 -27.14 23.37
N LYS A 193 11.72 -27.60 23.21
CA LYS A 193 12.03 -29.02 23.00
C LYS A 193 11.63 -29.89 24.17
N ASP A 194 11.90 -29.46 25.39
CA ASP A 194 11.60 -30.23 26.60
C ASP A 194 10.08 -30.35 26.85
N ASN A 195 9.30 -29.33 26.47
CA ASN A 195 7.86 -29.31 26.65
C ASN A 195 7.07 -29.79 25.42
N SER A 196 7.75 -30.11 24.35
CA SER A 196 7.12 -30.44 23.06
C SER A 196 6.24 -31.66 23.08
N LYS A 197 6.50 -32.63 24.00
CA LYS A 197 5.67 -33.83 24.17
C LYS A 197 4.29 -33.53 24.81
N ASN A 198 4.05 -32.30 25.25
CA ASN A 198 2.81 -31.86 25.86
C ASN A 198 2.03 -30.88 24.98
N LEU A 199 2.52 -30.57 23.77
CA LEU A 199 1.84 -29.78 22.73
C LEU A 199 1.03 -30.69 21.80
#